data_38c791e2caf9d63a22eccccebdd9bdd6
#
_entry.id   38c791e2caf9d63a22eccccebdd9bdd6
#
_cell.length_a   1.000
_cell.length_b   1.000
_cell.length_c   1.000
_cell.angle_alpha   90.00
_cell.angle_beta   90.00
_cell.angle_gamma   90.00
#
_symmetry.space_group_name_H-M   'P 1'
#
loop_
_entity.id
_entity.type
_entity.pdbx_description
1 polymer ?
#
loop_
_entity_poly.entity_id
_entity_poly.type
_entity_poly.pdbx_seq_one_letter_code
_entity_poly.pdbx_strand_id
1 'polypeptide(L)'
;VSAFLLNRSSDLEIIGVIIGHEMIHGFDDQGRLYDKDGNMREWWMDSDVEKFNEKADMYAEFFDSIEVLPGLNANGRLTLGENLADHGGIQVAWKAYKNATKTQPLPTIDGFNADQRFFLSCANGWAQNITEAENRHLTTTDVHSLARWRVNGALPHIDAWYETFDVKEGDKLYIPKEKRLNLW
;
A
#
# COMPACT_ATOMS: atom_id res chain seq x y z
N VAL A 1 25.86 2.46 17.14
CA VAL A 1 24.84 1.71 17.92
C VAL A 1 23.44 2.15 17.49
N SER A 2 23.20 3.46 17.25
CA SER A 2 21.87 3.98 16.82
C SER A 2 21.43 3.45 15.45
N ALA A 3 22.34 3.38 14.45
CA ALA A 3 22.00 2.86 13.12
C ALA A 3 21.57 1.39 13.13
N PHE A 4 22.11 0.60 14.05
CA PHE A 4 21.78 -0.83 14.18
C PHE A 4 20.39 -1.06 14.81
N LEU A 5 19.94 -0.16 15.67
CA LEU A 5 18.59 -0.22 16.27
C LEU A 5 17.51 0.30 15.31
N LEU A 6 17.83 1.29 14.46
CA LEU A 6 16.98 1.75 13.38
C LEU A 6 16.71 0.63 12.35
N ASN A 7 17.76 -0.10 11.96
CA ASN A 7 17.64 -1.19 10.99
C ASN A 7 16.76 -2.34 11.49
N ARG A 8 16.78 -2.68 12.78
CA ARG A 8 15.97 -3.80 13.28
C ARG A 8 14.48 -3.49 13.42
N SER A 9 14.10 -2.28 13.81
CA SER A 9 12.67 -1.91 13.85
C SER A 9 12.13 -1.67 12.45
N SER A 10 12.91 -1.02 11.56
CA SER A 10 12.51 -0.76 10.18
C SER A 10 12.35 -2.04 9.36
N ASP A 11 13.23 -3.03 9.56
CA ASP A 11 13.14 -4.32 8.87
C ASP A 11 11.88 -5.10 9.30
N LEU A 12 11.49 -5.03 10.57
CA LEU A 12 10.28 -5.68 11.07
C LEU A 12 9.00 -5.01 10.58
N GLU A 13 9.00 -3.70 10.40
CA GLU A 13 7.84 -2.94 9.91
C GLU A 13 7.57 -3.25 8.45
N ILE A 14 8.58 -3.23 7.57
CA ILE A 14 8.42 -3.59 6.16
C ILE A 14 8.10 -5.09 5.98
N ILE A 15 8.68 -5.98 6.78
CA ILE A 15 8.33 -7.42 6.76
C ILE A 15 6.87 -7.61 7.14
N GLY A 16 6.36 -6.85 8.12
CA GLY A 16 4.95 -6.87 8.49
C GLY A 16 4.04 -6.44 7.34
N VAL A 17 4.44 -5.42 6.58
CA VAL A 17 3.72 -4.97 5.39
C VAL A 17 3.73 -6.05 4.30
N ILE A 18 4.87 -6.70 4.04
CA ILE A 18 4.98 -7.78 3.06
C ILE A 18 4.09 -8.97 3.48
N ILE A 19 4.14 -9.39 4.73
CA ILE A 19 3.27 -10.47 5.22
C ILE A 19 1.79 -10.10 5.05
N GLY A 20 1.42 -8.88 5.41
CA GLY A 20 0.06 -8.37 5.22
C GLY A 20 -0.35 -8.35 3.75
N HIS A 21 0.54 -7.92 2.85
CA HIS A 21 0.38 -7.93 1.40
C HIS A 21 0.05 -9.34 0.89
N GLU A 22 0.87 -10.33 1.22
CA GLU A 22 0.62 -11.72 0.82
C GLU A 22 -0.70 -12.28 1.36
N MET A 23 -1.10 -11.88 2.56
CA MET A 23 -2.40 -12.28 3.12
C MET A 23 -3.57 -11.66 2.35
N ILE A 24 -3.43 -10.41 1.88
CA ILE A 24 -4.49 -9.71 1.15
C ILE A 24 -4.69 -10.28 -0.25
N HIS A 25 -3.68 -10.90 -0.86
CA HIS A 25 -3.86 -11.59 -2.15
C HIS A 25 -4.97 -12.66 -2.14
N GLY A 26 -5.32 -13.22 -0.99
CA GLY A 26 -6.50 -14.07 -0.85
C GLY A 26 -7.85 -13.35 -1.04
N PHE A 27 -7.84 -12.01 -1.08
CA PHE A 27 -9.03 -11.15 -1.12
C PHE A 27 -8.94 -10.05 -2.18
N ASP A 28 -7.90 -10.03 -3.01
CA ASP A 28 -7.78 -9.11 -4.13
C ASP A 28 -8.74 -9.47 -5.28
N ASP A 29 -8.65 -8.81 -6.43
CA ASP A 29 -9.54 -9.00 -7.56
C ASP A 29 -9.47 -10.40 -8.16
N GLN A 30 -8.37 -11.13 -7.99
CA GLN A 30 -8.18 -12.50 -8.46
C GLN A 30 -8.35 -13.52 -7.34
N GLY A 31 -7.71 -13.31 -6.17
CA GLY A 31 -7.72 -14.25 -5.06
C GLY A 31 -9.10 -14.46 -4.46
N ARG A 32 -9.96 -13.43 -4.43
CA ARG A 32 -11.35 -13.55 -3.97
C ARG A 32 -12.19 -14.56 -4.76
N LEU A 33 -11.76 -14.92 -5.96
CA LEU A 33 -12.45 -15.93 -6.79
C LEU A 33 -12.22 -17.37 -6.31
N TYR A 34 -11.37 -17.57 -5.31
CA TYR A 34 -11.06 -18.87 -4.74
C TYR A 34 -11.55 -18.98 -3.31
N ASP A 35 -12.21 -20.08 -2.99
CA ASP A 35 -12.65 -20.37 -1.63
C ASP A 35 -11.50 -20.88 -0.74
N LYS A 36 -11.79 -21.10 0.55
CA LYS A 36 -10.82 -21.59 1.54
C LYS A 36 -10.16 -22.95 1.19
N ASP A 37 -10.74 -23.70 0.28
CA ASP A 37 -10.24 -25.00 -0.19
C ASP A 37 -9.50 -24.88 -1.53
N GLY A 38 -9.34 -23.65 -2.06
CA GLY A 38 -8.67 -23.37 -3.31
C GLY A 38 -9.51 -23.65 -4.57
N ASN A 39 -10.81 -23.85 -4.42
CA ASN A 39 -11.69 -24.06 -5.56
C ASN A 39 -12.15 -22.71 -6.13
N MET A 40 -12.05 -22.56 -7.43
CA MET A 40 -12.54 -21.38 -8.14
C MET A 40 -14.08 -21.38 -8.13
N ARG A 41 -14.65 -20.48 -7.35
CA ARG A 41 -16.09 -20.26 -7.28
C ARG A 41 -16.40 -18.92 -6.61
N GLU A 42 -17.53 -18.31 -7.00
CA GLU A 42 -18.04 -17.15 -6.24
C GLU A 42 -18.61 -17.63 -4.91
N TRP A 43 -18.01 -17.16 -3.80
CA TRP A 43 -18.40 -17.49 -2.43
C TRP A 43 -18.76 -16.26 -1.63
N TRP A 44 -18.56 -15.07 -2.22
CA TRP A 44 -19.00 -13.81 -1.64
C TRP A 44 -20.47 -13.57 -1.95
N MET A 45 -21.13 -12.76 -1.15
CA MET A 45 -22.48 -12.29 -1.47
C MET A 45 -22.42 -11.29 -2.63
N ASP A 46 -23.43 -11.31 -3.51
CA ASP A 46 -23.50 -10.42 -4.68
C ASP A 46 -23.31 -8.94 -4.28
N SER A 47 -23.91 -8.53 -3.14
CA SER A 47 -23.78 -7.16 -2.63
C SER A 47 -22.35 -6.79 -2.20
N ASP A 48 -21.54 -7.75 -1.79
CA ASP A 48 -20.14 -7.52 -1.41
C ASP A 48 -19.26 -7.48 -2.64
N VAL A 49 -19.56 -8.33 -3.63
CA VAL A 49 -18.91 -8.30 -4.95
C VAL A 49 -19.13 -6.94 -5.63
N GLU A 50 -20.36 -6.43 -5.62
CA GLU A 50 -20.69 -5.14 -6.21
C GLU A 50 -19.90 -3.99 -5.56
N LYS A 51 -19.90 -3.93 -4.22
CA LYS A 51 -19.13 -2.92 -3.47
C LYS A 51 -17.63 -3.02 -3.67
N PHE A 52 -17.11 -4.26 -3.71
CA PHE A 52 -15.71 -4.51 -3.97
C PHE A 52 -15.32 -3.98 -5.36
N ASN A 53 -16.08 -4.34 -6.38
CA ASN A 53 -15.82 -3.93 -7.76
C ASN A 53 -15.86 -2.40 -7.90
N GLU A 54 -16.84 -1.71 -7.31
CA GLU A 54 -16.90 -0.24 -7.29
C GLU A 54 -15.59 0.37 -6.74
N LYS A 55 -15.11 -0.14 -5.61
CA LYS A 55 -13.88 0.36 -4.98
C LYS A 55 -12.62 -0.02 -5.76
N ALA A 56 -12.57 -1.23 -6.29
CA ALA A 56 -11.48 -1.71 -7.12
C ALA A 56 -11.36 -0.90 -8.42
N ASP A 57 -12.47 -0.60 -9.07
CA ASP A 57 -12.51 0.24 -10.27
C ASP A 57 -12.03 1.66 -9.99
N MET A 58 -12.51 2.28 -8.91
CA MET A 58 -12.03 3.60 -8.47
C MET A 58 -10.51 3.60 -8.25
N TYR A 59 -9.97 2.54 -7.66
CA TYR A 59 -8.54 2.44 -7.36
C TYR A 59 -7.70 2.20 -8.61
N ALA A 60 -8.20 1.39 -9.55
CA ALA A 60 -7.57 1.22 -10.86
C ALA A 60 -7.53 2.55 -11.63
N GLU A 61 -8.64 3.29 -11.68
CA GLU A 61 -8.72 4.60 -12.33
C GLU A 61 -7.75 5.63 -11.68
N PHE A 62 -7.60 5.58 -10.37
CA PHE A 62 -6.61 6.42 -9.69
C PHE A 62 -5.19 6.13 -10.19
N PHE A 63 -4.79 4.85 -10.27
CA PHE A 63 -3.47 4.49 -10.79
C PHE A 63 -3.33 4.82 -12.28
N ASP A 64 -4.36 4.61 -13.11
CA ASP A 64 -4.36 5.01 -14.53
C ASP A 64 -4.11 6.52 -14.72
N SER A 65 -4.49 7.34 -13.74
CA SER A 65 -4.24 8.78 -13.77
C SER A 65 -2.80 9.20 -13.50
N ILE A 66 -1.96 8.28 -13.03
CA ILE A 66 -0.57 8.57 -12.65
C ILE A 66 0.33 8.54 -13.87
N GLU A 67 0.90 9.69 -14.23
CA GLU A 67 1.96 9.77 -15.23
C GLU A 67 3.28 9.31 -14.60
N VAL A 68 3.77 8.13 -14.99
CA VAL A 68 5.00 7.52 -14.44
C VAL A 68 6.26 8.00 -15.15
N LEU A 69 6.13 8.31 -16.44
CA LEU A 69 7.14 8.93 -17.30
C LEU A 69 6.42 9.88 -18.27
N PRO A 70 7.12 10.87 -18.86
CA PRO A 70 6.50 11.76 -19.83
C PRO A 70 5.76 10.99 -20.94
N GLY A 71 4.46 11.21 -21.05
CA GLY A 71 3.58 10.56 -22.01
C GLY A 71 3.29 9.08 -21.75
N LEU A 72 3.60 8.55 -20.55
CA LEU A 72 3.31 7.17 -20.16
C LEU A 72 2.65 7.15 -18.78
N ASN A 73 1.41 6.73 -18.75
CA ASN A 73 0.70 6.49 -17.49
C ASN A 73 0.91 5.07 -16.99
N ALA A 74 0.73 4.89 -15.69
CA ALA A 74 0.60 3.57 -15.09
C ALA A 74 -0.60 2.81 -15.69
N ASN A 75 -0.61 1.49 -15.53
CA ASN A 75 -1.74 0.65 -15.93
C ASN A 75 -2.41 0.13 -14.65
N GLY A 76 -3.38 0.88 -14.16
CA GLY A 76 -4.04 0.58 -12.90
C GLY A 76 -4.80 -0.74 -12.92
N ARG A 77 -5.32 -1.16 -14.08
CA ARG A 77 -6.00 -2.45 -14.21
C ARG A 77 -5.00 -3.62 -14.17
N LEU A 78 -3.85 -3.50 -14.81
CA LEU A 78 -2.79 -4.51 -14.79
C LEU A 78 -2.24 -4.70 -13.36
N THR A 79 -2.11 -3.60 -12.61
CA THR A 79 -1.47 -3.60 -11.29
C THR A 79 -2.47 -3.64 -10.14
N LEU A 80 -3.76 -3.85 -10.40
CA LEU A 80 -4.83 -3.71 -9.41
C LEU A 80 -4.64 -4.64 -8.21
N GLY A 81 -4.42 -5.93 -8.43
CA GLY A 81 -4.27 -6.92 -7.35
C GLY A 81 -3.12 -6.55 -6.42
N GLU A 82 -1.97 -6.21 -6.99
CA GLU A 82 -0.78 -5.77 -6.24
C GLU A 82 -1.01 -4.47 -5.46
N ASN A 83 -1.70 -3.52 -6.06
CA ASN A 83 -2.03 -2.25 -5.40
C ASN A 83 -3.03 -2.45 -4.25
N LEU A 84 -4.01 -3.34 -4.41
CA LEU A 84 -4.93 -3.73 -3.34
C LEU A 84 -4.21 -4.44 -2.21
N ALA A 85 -3.27 -5.34 -2.55
CA ALA A 85 -2.45 -6.05 -1.58
C ALA A 85 -1.53 -5.11 -0.79
N ASP A 86 -0.90 -4.13 -1.45
CA ASP A 86 -0.12 -3.09 -0.78
C ASP A 86 -0.98 -2.26 0.20
N HIS A 87 -2.14 -1.78 -0.26
CA HIS A 87 -3.04 -0.98 0.57
C HIS A 87 -3.50 -1.75 1.82
N GLY A 88 -4.01 -2.97 1.65
CA GLY A 88 -4.46 -3.80 2.76
C GLY A 88 -3.32 -4.26 3.65
N GLY A 89 -2.17 -4.61 3.08
CA GLY A 89 -0.96 -5.01 3.80
C GLY A 89 -0.45 -3.93 4.75
N ILE A 90 -0.41 -2.67 4.29
CA ILE A 90 -0.04 -1.52 5.14
C ILE A 90 -1.02 -1.38 6.32
N GLN A 91 -2.33 -1.50 6.08
CA GLN A 91 -3.35 -1.36 7.12
C GLN A 91 -3.26 -2.48 8.17
N VAL A 92 -3.09 -3.73 7.73
CA VAL A 92 -2.91 -4.90 8.62
C VAL A 92 -1.65 -4.73 9.47
N ALA A 93 -0.53 -4.37 8.84
CA ALA A 93 0.74 -4.14 9.54
C ALA A 93 0.66 -2.98 10.53
N TRP A 94 0.02 -1.87 10.13
CA TRP A 94 -0.23 -0.73 11.02
C TRP A 94 -1.04 -1.13 12.25
N LYS A 95 -2.14 -1.85 12.06
CA LYS A 95 -2.98 -2.33 13.16
C LYS A 95 -2.22 -3.27 14.10
N ALA A 96 -1.41 -4.17 13.56
CA ALA A 96 -0.55 -5.06 14.33
C ALA A 96 0.51 -4.28 15.12
N TYR A 97 1.18 -3.32 14.47
CA TYR A 97 2.15 -2.41 15.10
C TYR A 97 1.53 -1.63 16.26
N LYS A 98 0.38 -0.98 16.07
CA LYS A 98 -0.32 -0.23 17.13
C LYS A 98 -0.74 -1.12 18.30
N ASN A 99 -1.16 -2.35 18.04
CA ASN A 99 -1.49 -3.32 19.09
C ASN A 99 -0.25 -3.74 19.88
N ALA A 100 0.87 -4.02 19.21
CA ALA A 100 2.12 -4.43 19.85
C ALA A 100 2.74 -3.31 20.70
N THR A 101 2.59 -2.06 20.29
CA THR A 101 3.20 -0.89 20.97
C THR A 101 2.26 -0.21 21.98
N LYS A 102 1.02 -0.69 22.12
CA LYS A 102 0.02 -0.10 23.00
C LYS A 102 0.46 0.05 24.45
N THR A 103 1.18 -0.95 24.99
CA THR A 103 1.63 -0.99 26.39
C THR A 103 3.09 -0.60 26.56
N GLN A 104 3.85 -0.50 25.47
CA GLN A 104 5.26 -0.14 25.46
C GLN A 104 5.52 0.89 24.36
N PRO A 105 5.25 2.18 24.63
CA PRO A 105 5.50 3.24 23.65
C PRO A 105 6.98 3.26 23.22
N LEU A 106 7.20 3.33 21.92
CA LEU A 106 8.55 3.38 21.36
C LEU A 106 9.09 4.83 21.42
N PRO A 107 10.41 4.98 21.60
CA PRO A 107 11.02 6.31 21.69
C PRO A 107 11.01 7.06 20.35
N THR A 108 11.14 8.37 20.41
CA THR A 108 11.53 9.19 19.25
C THR A 108 13.01 8.95 18.95
N ILE A 109 13.35 8.73 17.68
CA ILE A 109 14.72 8.48 17.20
C ILE A 109 14.96 9.39 16.00
N ASP A 110 16.10 10.10 16.00
CA ASP A 110 16.51 11.03 14.94
C ASP A 110 15.43 12.07 14.55
N GLY A 111 14.65 12.51 15.54
CA GLY A 111 13.58 13.49 15.35
C GLY A 111 12.24 12.91 14.88
N PHE A 112 12.16 11.61 14.60
CA PHE A 112 10.94 10.94 14.16
C PHE A 112 10.31 10.16 15.32
N ASN A 113 9.01 10.34 15.55
CA ASN A 113 8.27 9.46 16.44
C ASN A 113 8.10 8.06 15.82
N ALA A 114 7.62 7.12 16.60
CA ALA A 114 7.54 5.72 16.15
C ALA A 114 6.53 5.52 15.01
N ASP A 115 5.43 6.26 14.99
CA ASP A 115 4.42 6.22 13.93
C ASP A 115 4.99 6.75 12.60
N GLN A 116 5.74 7.85 12.65
CA GLN A 116 6.45 8.37 11.48
C GLN A 116 7.48 7.37 10.95
N ARG A 117 8.24 6.71 11.85
CA ARG A 117 9.22 5.69 11.43
C ARG A 117 8.57 4.50 10.76
N PHE A 118 7.37 4.07 11.19
CA PHE A 118 6.62 3.01 10.51
C PHE A 118 6.45 3.32 9.02
N PHE A 119 5.90 4.47 8.67
CA PHE A 119 5.68 4.84 7.28
C PHE A 119 6.98 5.13 6.51
N LEU A 120 7.98 5.72 7.18
CA LEU A 120 9.31 5.93 6.58
C LEU A 120 10.00 4.60 6.27
N SER A 121 9.82 3.59 7.12
CA SER A 121 10.31 2.23 6.89
C SER A 121 9.65 1.60 5.66
N CYS A 122 8.33 1.72 5.54
CA CYS A 122 7.62 1.27 4.34
C CYS A 122 8.19 1.93 3.08
N ALA A 123 8.40 3.25 3.12
CA ALA A 123 8.96 3.97 1.99
C ALA A 123 10.41 3.55 1.66
N ASN A 124 11.24 3.35 2.69
CA ASN A 124 12.63 2.93 2.52
C ASN A 124 12.75 1.51 1.96
N GLY A 125 11.85 0.61 2.30
CA GLY A 125 11.82 -0.76 1.77
C GLY A 125 11.64 -0.81 0.25
N TRP A 126 11.02 0.21 -0.34
CA TRP A 126 10.81 0.34 -1.78
C TRP A 126 11.84 1.27 -2.46
N ALA A 127 12.83 1.80 -1.71
CA ALA A 127 13.82 2.70 -2.28
C ALA A 127 14.71 1.97 -3.30
N GLN A 128 14.70 2.42 -4.54
CA GLN A 128 15.54 1.87 -5.63
C GLN A 128 15.93 2.92 -6.64
N ASN A 129 17.02 2.63 -7.35
CA ASN A 129 17.44 3.35 -8.56
C ASN A 129 17.23 2.45 -9.78
N ILE A 130 16.50 2.96 -10.76
CA ILE A 130 16.14 2.21 -11.96
C ILE A 130 16.26 3.12 -13.18
N THR A 131 16.63 2.57 -14.33
CA THR A 131 16.73 3.33 -15.58
C THR A 131 15.36 3.69 -16.13
N GLU A 132 15.28 4.76 -16.95
CA GLU A 132 14.04 5.11 -17.63
C GLU A 132 13.55 3.97 -18.54
N ALA A 133 14.47 3.32 -19.25
CA ALA A 133 14.15 2.21 -20.15
C ALA A 133 13.48 1.06 -19.39
N GLU A 134 14.00 0.71 -18.20
CA GLU A 134 13.43 -0.34 -17.35
C GLU A 134 12.10 0.10 -16.73
N ASN A 135 11.98 1.34 -16.26
CA ASN A 135 10.70 1.88 -15.81
C ASN A 135 9.63 1.76 -16.89
N ARG A 136 9.96 2.12 -18.13
CA ARG A 136 9.04 2.02 -19.28
C ARG A 136 8.66 0.57 -19.56
N HIS A 137 9.63 -0.35 -19.50
CA HIS A 137 9.38 -1.78 -19.69
C HIS A 137 8.45 -2.32 -18.60
N LEU A 138 8.76 -2.13 -17.34
CA LEU A 138 7.97 -2.62 -16.20
C LEU A 138 6.57 -2.03 -16.18
N THR A 139 6.39 -0.74 -16.48
CA THR A 139 5.06 -0.11 -16.52
C THR A 139 4.10 -0.80 -17.49
N THR A 140 4.63 -1.45 -18.53
CA THR A 140 3.81 -2.10 -19.57
C THR A 140 3.69 -3.63 -19.43
N THR A 141 4.53 -4.24 -18.59
CA THR A 141 4.64 -5.72 -18.54
C THR A 141 4.50 -6.31 -17.14
N ASP A 142 4.82 -5.53 -16.09
CA ASP A 142 4.80 -6.02 -14.71
C ASP A 142 3.42 -5.79 -14.06
N VAL A 143 2.95 -6.77 -13.32
CA VAL A 143 1.72 -6.68 -12.51
C VAL A 143 1.91 -5.81 -11.27
N HIS A 144 3.16 -5.49 -10.90
CA HIS A 144 3.48 -4.58 -9.81
C HIS A 144 3.60 -3.15 -10.30
N SER A 145 3.05 -2.22 -9.56
CA SER A 145 3.38 -0.80 -9.73
C SER A 145 4.86 -0.55 -9.49
N LEU A 146 5.45 0.43 -10.19
CA LEU A 146 6.83 0.86 -9.90
C LEU A 146 6.98 1.20 -8.42
N ALA A 147 8.13 0.88 -7.83
CA ALA A 147 8.38 1.02 -6.39
C ALA A 147 7.99 2.39 -5.81
N ARG A 148 8.24 3.48 -6.54
CA ARG A 148 7.78 4.82 -6.15
C ARG A 148 6.27 4.88 -5.93
N TRP A 149 5.49 4.16 -6.73
CA TRP A 149 4.04 4.22 -6.71
C TRP A 149 3.42 3.17 -5.78
N ARG A 150 4.15 2.14 -5.41
CA ARG A 150 3.79 1.26 -4.27
C ARG A 150 3.78 2.04 -2.95
N VAL A 151 4.53 3.15 -2.87
CA VAL A 151 4.53 4.09 -1.73
C VAL A 151 3.56 5.25 -1.98
N ASN A 152 3.83 6.06 -3.01
CA ASN A 152 3.12 7.31 -3.25
C ASN A 152 1.70 7.12 -3.83
N GLY A 153 1.39 5.94 -4.33
CA GLY A 153 0.04 5.55 -4.73
C GLY A 153 -0.76 4.93 -3.59
N ALA A 154 -0.12 4.16 -2.69
CA ALA A 154 -0.83 3.48 -1.60
C ALA A 154 -1.05 4.38 -0.36
N LEU A 155 -0.01 5.08 0.12
CA LEU A 155 -0.09 5.87 1.36
C LEU A 155 -1.18 6.96 1.36
N PRO A 156 -1.46 7.68 0.24
CA PRO A 156 -2.53 8.68 0.19
C PRO A 156 -3.94 8.13 0.43
N HIS A 157 -4.11 6.83 0.43
CA HIS A 157 -5.37 6.16 0.77
C HIS A 157 -5.44 5.66 2.23
N ILE A 158 -4.40 5.88 3.04
CA ILE A 158 -4.29 5.40 4.42
C ILE A 158 -4.55 6.55 5.40
N ASP A 159 -5.67 6.58 6.09
CA ASP A 159 -6.03 7.65 7.04
C ASP A 159 -4.95 7.87 8.11
N ALA A 160 -4.36 6.80 8.64
CA ALA A 160 -3.30 6.88 9.64
C ALA A 160 -2.03 7.62 9.16
N TRP A 161 -1.74 7.61 7.85
CA TRP A 161 -0.65 8.38 7.27
C TRP A 161 -0.94 9.89 7.36
N TYR A 162 -2.17 10.31 7.09
CA TYR A 162 -2.60 11.71 7.25
C TYR A 162 -2.45 12.19 8.69
N GLU A 163 -2.90 11.39 9.65
CA GLU A 163 -2.79 11.70 11.08
C GLU A 163 -1.34 11.79 11.54
N THR A 164 -0.48 10.90 11.04
CA THR A 164 0.93 10.80 11.43
C THR A 164 1.76 11.99 10.94
N PHE A 165 1.47 12.51 9.75
CA PHE A 165 2.23 13.59 9.12
C PHE A 165 1.47 14.92 9.06
N ASP A 166 0.28 15.00 9.64
CA ASP A 166 -0.59 16.20 9.63
C ASP A 166 -0.85 16.70 8.19
N VAL A 167 -1.07 15.77 7.25
CA VAL A 167 -1.29 16.07 5.82
C VAL A 167 -2.64 16.73 5.63
N LYS A 168 -2.65 17.85 4.87
CA LYS A 168 -3.82 18.72 4.69
C LYS A 168 -4.09 19.00 3.22
N GLU A 169 -5.26 19.51 2.96
CA GLU A 169 -5.62 20.04 1.63
C GLU A 169 -4.58 21.07 1.16
N GLY A 170 -4.11 20.90 -0.06
CA GLY A 170 -3.03 21.67 -0.67
C GLY A 170 -1.64 21.02 -0.57
N ASP A 171 -1.45 20.01 0.29
CA ASP A 171 -0.23 19.22 0.32
C ASP A 171 -0.14 18.28 -0.88
N LYS A 172 1.11 17.96 -1.28
CA LYS A 172 1.32 16.93 -2.31
C LYS A 172 0.78 15.59 -1.82
N LEU A 173 0.22 14.81 -2.72
CA LEU A 173 -0.39 13.51 -2.45
C LEU A 173 -1.66 13.57 -1.57
N TYR A 174 -2.18 14.75 -1.25
CA TYR A 174 -3.47 14.83 -0.57
C TYR A 174 -4.58 14.31 -1.46
N ILE A 175 -5.41 13.42 -0.91
CA ILE A 175 -6.65 12.92 -1.52
C ILE A 175 -7.78 13.23 -0.54
N PRO A 176 -8.90 13.86 -0.98
CA PRO A 176 -10.08 14.03 -0.15
C PRO A 176 -10.58 12.71 0.42
N LYS A 177 -11.04 12.72 1.67
CA LYS A 177 -11.35 11.49 2.42
C LYS A 177 -12.36 10.59 1.69
N GLU A 178 -13.35 11.18 1.05
CA GLU A 178 -14.39 10.49 0.29
C GLU A 178 -13.89 9.83 -1.00
N LYS A 179 -12.68 10.19 -1.44
CA LYS A 179 -12.00 9.61 -2.62
C LYS A 179 -10.89 8.61 -2.24
N ARG A 180 -10.66 8.39 -0.95
CA ARG A 180 -9.69 7.39 -0.51
C ARG A 180 -10.28 5.99 -0.63
N LEU A 181 -9.44 5.03 -0.99
CA LEU A 181 -9.83 3.64 -0.92
C LEU A 181 -10.16 3.27 0.54
N ASN A 182 -11.33 2.72 0.75
CA ASN A 182 -11.78 2.17 2.02
C ASN A 182 -12.45 0.83 1.73
N LEU A 183 -11.63 -0.22 1.70
CA LEU A 183 -12.07 -1.55 1.29
C LEU A 183 -12.09 -2.53 2.48
N TRP A 184 -11.16 -2.35 3.44
CA TRP A 184 -10.96 -3.22 4.60
C TRP A 184 -11.28 -2.54 5.93
#